data_1c6849d599ca827ab5bf0ba37d7bff40
#
_entry.id   1c6849d599ca827ab5bf0ba37d7bff40
#
_cell.length_a   1.000
_cell.length_b   1.000
_cell.length_c   1.000
_cell.angle_alpha   90.00
_cell.angle_beta   90.00
_cell.angle_gamma   90.00
#
_symmetry.space_group_name_H-M   'P 1'
#
loop_
_entity.id
_entity.type
_entity.pdbx_description
1 polymer ?
#
loop_
_entity_poly.entity_id
_entity_poly.type
_entity_poly.pdbx_seq_one_letter_code
_entity_poly.pdbx_strand_id
1 'polypeptide(L)'
;MKSILPKTSGRLLLLVVCTFMLTKTHAQHFVFGGEKLKVEAGLNFGPTFFLGDLGGHRGKGTAFLKDLNLEVTQLMKGGFITVYPNHWLGLRVAGQFTYVAGRDNLIKTDGEDELYRKSRDLDFRSNMWEVYGAIEIYPTMLFRKYDDYDPRLKPYGFIGGGIFHFNPQGSLTDGNGVKTWYDLKPLRTEGQGMTEYPNRPEYKLTQLNIPMGVGLKYDISEKVTTGIELLYRKTFTDYIDDVSTTYIDPAYFQNYMSAADAAIARKIHDKVIAGIYPSSQSRIEPGTQRGNATNNDAYFSVLAKIGIRLGYTSNEDKRMRKQTRCPHFY
;
A
#
# COMPACT_ATOMS: atom_id res chain seq x y z
N MET A 1 27.57 -2.20 17.22
CA MET A 1 28.27 -1.78 15.96
C MET A 1 27.38 -0.81 15.22
N LYS A 2 27.79 0.45 15.11
CA LYS A 2 27.00 1.49 14.38
C LYS A 2 27.14 1.23 12.89
N SER A 3 26.02 0.93 12.19
CA SER A 3 25.99 0.82 10.74
C SER A 3 26.07 2.23 10.14
N ILE A 4 27.20 2.53 9.53
CA ILE A 4 27.42 3.74 8.74
C ILE A 4 26.80 3.46 7.36
N LEU A 5 25.56 3.86 7.15
CA LEU A 5 25.00 3.99 5.80
C LEU A 5 25.68 5.21 5.13
N PRO A 6 26.21 5.08 3.91
CA PRO A 6 26.88 6.18 3.26
C PRO A 6 25.86 7.28 2.91
N LYS A 7 26.01 8.45 3.53
CA LYS A 7 25.26 9.69 3.24
C LYS A 7 25.39 10.18 1.78
N THR A 8 26.12 9.46 0.95
CA THR A 8 26.39 9.79 -0.45
C THR A 8 25.28 9.41 -1.42
N SER A 9 24.51 8.33 -1.14
CA SER A 9 23.44 7.86 -2.05
C SER A 9 22.24 8.82 -2.12
N GLY A 10 21.87 9.46 -1.01
CA GLY A 10 20.77 10.44 -0.99
C GLY A 10 21.12 11.74 -1.71
N ARG A 11 22.39 12.17 -1.64
CA ARG A 11 22.86 13.35 -2.37
C ARG A 11 22.98 13.12 -3.87
N LEU A 12 23.35 11.92 -4.28
CA LEU A 12 23.40 11.54 -5.70
C LEU A 12 22.01 11.50 -6.33
N LEU A 13 21.02 10.95 -5.61
CA LEU A 13 19.63 10.93 -6.06
C LEU A 13 19.05 12.34 -6.18
N LEU A 14 19.33 13.23 -5.23
CA LEU A 14 18.90 14.63 -5.26
C LEU A 14 19.54 15.39 -6.43
N LEU A 15 20.81 15.13 -6.73
CA LEU A 15 21.54 15.74 -7.85
C LEU A 15 20.99 15.25 -9.20
N VAL A 16 20.63 13.98 -9.34
CA VAL A 16 20.01 13.42 -10.55
C VAL A 16 18.62 14.02 -10.76
N VAL A 17 17.82 14.17 -9.71
CA VAL A 17 16.49 14.81 -9.80
C VAL A 17 16.61 16.30 -10.13
N CYS A 18 17.58 17.02 -9.54
CA CYS A 18 17.83 18.43 -9.85
C CYS A 18 18.37 18.64 -11.28
N THR A 19 19.23 17.75 -11.78
CA THR A 19 19.72 17.82 -13.19
C THR A 19 18.59 17.54 -14.19
N PHE A 20 17.66 16.63 -13.90
CA PHE A 20 16.46 16.43 -14.73
C PHE A 20 15.52 17.65 -14.74
N MET A 21 15.47 18.42 -13.65
CA MET A 21 14.67 19.66 -13.57
C MET A 21 15.32 20.84 -14.28
N LEU A 22 16.64 20.83 -14.49
CA LEU A 22 17.39 21.96 -15.10
C LEU A 22 17.58 21.83 -16.62
N THR A 23 17.37 20.65 -17.18
CA THR A 23 17.32 20.52 -18.65
C THR A 23 16.02 21.11 -19.14
N LYS A 24 16.09 22.26 -19.82
CA LYS A 24 15.00 22.76 -20.66
C LYS A 24 14.78 21.72 -21.75
N THR A 25 14.00 20.67 -21.43
CA THR A 25 13.51 19.76 -22.44
C THR A 25 12.59 20.60 -23.33
N HIS A 26 13.05 20.91 -24.52
CA HIS A 26 12.15 21.20 -25.61
C HIS A 26 11.26 19.99 -25.72
N ALA A 27 10.06 20.09 -25.15
CA ALA A 27 9.04 19.06 -25.26
C ALA A 27 8.73 18.96 -26.76
N GLN A 28 9.43 18.05 -27.45
CA GLN A 28 9.05 17.64 -28.78
C GLN A 28 7.60 17.20 -28.65
N HIS A 29 6.72 17.84 -29.42
CA HIS A 29 5.31 17.52 -29.44
C HIS A 29 5.15 16.08 -29.91
N PHE A 30 5.15 15.14 -29.00
CA PHE A 30 4.80 13.75 -29.28
C PHE A 30 3.30 13.74 -29.59
N VAL A 31 2.95 13.59 -30.85
CA VAL A 31 1.57 13.48 -31.34
C VAL A 31 1.29 12.00 -31.50
N PHE A 32 0.45 11.43 -30.64
CA PHE A 32 -0.06 10.09 -30.80
C PHE A 32 -1.51 10.21 -31.31
N GLY A 33 -1.79 9.69 -32.50
CA GLY A 33 -3.15 9.70 -33.07
C GLY A 33 -3.73 11.11 -33.37
N GLY A 34 -2.90 12.12 -33.61
CA GLY A 34 -3.36 13.49 -33.94
C GLY A 34 -3.62 14.39 -32.72
N GLU A 35 -3.57 13.88 -31.49
CA GLU A 35 -3.75 14.65 -30.26
C GLU A 35 -2.41 14.95 -29.56
N LYS A 36 -2.33 16.12 -28.94
CA LYS A 36 -1.18 16.48 -28.10
C LYS A 36 -1.19 15.64 -26.83
N LEU A 37 -0.11 14.92 -26.57
CA LEU A 37 0.09 14.18 -25.33
C LEU A 37 -0.08 15.12 -24.13
N LYS A 38 -1.01 14.80 -23.25
CA LYS A 38 -1.21 15.53 -21.99
C LYS A 38 -0.49 14.77 -20.88
N VAL A 39 0.30 15.45 -20.08
CA VAL A 39 1.00 14.91 -18.92
C VAL A 39 0.47 15.58 -17.66
N GLU A 40 0.18 14.81 -16.64
CA GLU A 40 -0.24 15.30 -15.33
C GLU A 40 0.71 14.74 -14.28
N ALA A 41 1.22 15.59 -13.40
CA ALA A 41 1.97 15.18 -12.22
C ALA A 41 1.24 15.68 -10.97
N GLY A 42 1.24 14.88 -9.92
CA GLY A 42 0.50 15.24 -8.73
C GLY A 42 0.90 14.48 -7.48
N LEU A 43 0.24 14.83 -6.40
CA LEU A 43 0.37 14.22 -5.09
C LEU A 43 -0.93 13.55 -4.70
N ASN A 44 -0.83 12.52 -3.87
CA ASN A 44 -1.95 11.85 -3.26
C ASN A 44 -1.69 11.62 -1.76
N PHE A 45 -2.74 11.65 -0.96
CA PHE A 45 -2.68 11.38 0.46
C PHE A 45 -4.05 10.91 0.96
N GLY A 46 -4.05 10.10 2.00
CA GLY A 46 -5.29 9.66 2.62
C GLY A 46 -5.13 8.44 3.52
N PRO A 47 -6.20 8.01 4.20
CA PRO A 47 -6.16 6.88 5.09
C PRO A 47 -5.91 5.56 4.35
N THR A 48 -5.13 4.68 4.99
CA THR A 48 -4.85 3.31 4.56
C THR A 48 -5.34 2.33 5.61
N PHE A 49 -5.94 1.25 5.15
CA PHE A 49 -6.52 0.18 5.95
C PHE A 49 -5.89 -1.14 5.56
N PHE A 50 -5.49 -1.92 6.55
CA PHE A 50 -4.95 -3.26 6.40
C PHE A 50 -6.07 -4.30 6.49
N LEU A 51 -5.97 -5.35 5.68
CA LEU A 51 -6.88 -6.48 5.64
C LEU A 51 -6.02 -7.75 5.72
N GLY A 52 -5.84 -8.29 6.90
CA GLY A 52 -5.06 -9.49 7.20
C GLY A 52 -5.55 -10.17 8.47
N ASP A 53 -4.73 -11.07 9.01
CA ASP A 53 -5.08 -11.90 10.15
C ASP A 53 -5.03 -11.17 11.50
N LEU A 54 -4.23 -10.09 11.58
CA LEU A 54 -4.13 -9.27 12.79
C LEU A 54 -5.03 -8.03 12.71
N GLY A 55 -5.73 -7.79 13.80
CA GLY A 55 -6.71 -6.72 13.86
C GLY A 55 -8.07 -7.17 13.35
N GLY A 56 -8.92 -6.26 12.99
CA GLY A 56 -10.32 -6.49 12.66
C GLY A 56 -11.23 -6.05 13.80
N HIS A 57 -12.48 -5.76 13.46
CA HIS A 57 -13.40 -5.17 14.43
C HIS A 57 -14.42 -6.15 14.98
N ARG A 58 -15.00 -7.05 14.16
CA ARG A 58 -16.05 -8.03 14.53
C ARG A 58 -16.14 -9.20 13.54
N GLY A 59 -16.27 -10.44 14.05
CA GLY A 59 -16.63 -11.63 13.28
C GLY A 59 -15.49 -12.33 12.56
N LYS A 60 -15.78 -13.50 11.99
CA LYS A 60 -14.89 -14.25 11.09
C LYS A 60 -14.65 -13.39 9.86
N GLY A 61 -13.39 -13.04 9.56
CA GLY A 61 -12.90 -12.31 8.41
C GLY A 61 -13.86 -12.20 7.22
N THR A 62 -14.87 -11.32 7.35
CA THR A 62 -15.82 -11.03 6.28
C THR A 62 -15.41 -9.73 5.62
N ALA A 63 -15.12 -9.84 4.33
CA ALA A 63 -14.57 -8.81 3.49
C ALA A 63 -15.11 -7.38 3.73
N PHE A 64 -14.20 -6.44 3.71
CA PHE A 64 -14.28 -5.03 3.35
C PHE A 64 -14.68 -3.97 4.39
N LEU A 65 -15.73 -4.06 5.15
CA LEU A 65 -16.18 -2.92 5.98
C LEU A 65 -16.24 -3.20 7.49
N LYS A 66 -16.31 -4.46 7.87
CA LYS A 66 -16.39 -4.86 9.29
C LYS A 66 -15.03 -4.88 9.99
N ASP A 67 -13.94 -5.00 9.23
CA ASP A 67 -12.58 -5.07 9.75
C ASP A 67 -11.86 -3.73 9.80
N LEU A 68 -12.57 -2.62 9.50
CA LEU A 68 -12.01 -1.28 9.58
C LEU A 68 -11.77 -0.88 11.04
N ASN A 69 -10.54 -0.94 11.45
CA ASN A 69 -10.13 -0.39 12.75
C ASN A 69 -9.55 1.01 12.56
N LEU A 70 -10.36 2.02 12.87
CA LEU A 70 -9.96 3.43 12.73
C LEU A 70 -8.80 3.81 13.66
N GLU A 71 -8.62 3.10 14.78
CA GLU A 71 -7.56 3.39 15.74
C GLU A 71 -6.15 3.06 15.21
N VAL A 72 -6.05 2.11 14.27
CA VAL A 72 -4.78 1.74 13.62
C VAL A 72 -4.67 2.24 12.18
N THR A 73 -5.66 3.03 11.73
CA THR A 73 -5.64 3.64 10.39
C THR A 73 -4.48 4.61 10.26
N GLN A 74 -3.71 4.46 9.21
CA GLN A 74 -2.51 5.25 8.95
C GLN A 74 -2.64 6.08 7.67
N LEU A 75 -1.83 7.13 7.56
CA LEU A 75 -1.87 8.04 6.41
C LEU A 75 -0.89 7.57 5.33
N MET A 76 -1.42 7.27 4.14
CA MET A 76 -0.64 7.12 2.92
C MET A 76 -0.36 8.48 2.29
N LYS A 77 0.84 8.64 1.76
CA LYS A 77 1.29 9.80 0.99
C LYS A 77 2.14 9.36 -0.18
N GLY A 78 1.99 10.05 -1.30
CA GLY A 78 2.73 9.69 -2.50
C GLY A 78 2.59 10.71 -3.61
N GLY A 79 3.15 10.33 -4.76
CA GLY A 79 3.09 11.11 -5.99
C GLY A 79 2.79 10.23 -7.18
N PHE A 80 2.29 10.84 -8.23
CA PHE A 80 1.98 10.17 -9.47
C PHE A 80 2.31 11.04 -10.69
N ILE A 81 2.57 10.37 -11.79
CA ILE A 81 2.63 10.96 -13.13
C ILE A 81 1.70 10.14 -14.00
N THR A 82 0.79 10.80 -14.69
CA THR A 82 -0.12 10.18 -15.66
C THR A 82 0.07 10.83 -17.02
N VAL A 83 0.27 10.01 -18.02
CA VAL A 83 0.34 10.40 -19.42
C VAL A 83 -0.99 10.02 -20.09
N TYR A 84 -1.63 10.94 -20.81
CA TYR A 84 -2.88 10.72 -21.51
C TYR A 84 -2.63 10.68 -23.01
N PRO A 85 -2.49 9.47 -23.62
CA PRO A 85 -2.41 9.32 -25.07
C PRO A 85 -3.69 9.78 -25.75
N ASN A 86 -4.83 9.50 -25.13
CA ASN A 86 -6.18 9.88 -25.58
C ASN A 86 -6.97 10.46 -24.40
N HIS A 87 -8.10 11.11 -24.70
CA HIS A 87 -8.96 11.70 -23.68
C HIS A 87 -9.63 10.69 -22.73
N TRP A 88 -9.74 9.40 -23.12
CA TRP A 88 -10.35 8.32 -22.35
C TRP A 88 -9.35 7.36 -21.69
N LEU A 89 -8.04 7.45 -22.04
CA LEU A 89 -6.99 6.55 -21.59
C LEU A 89 -5.89 7.32 -20.86
N GLY A 90 -5.50 6.86 -19.69
CA GLY A 90 -4.36 7.32 -18.93
C GLY A 90 -3.37 6.19 -18.64
N LEU A 91 -2.09 6.47 -18.72
CA LEU A 91 -1.00 5.60 -18.29
C LEU A 91 -0.32 6.25 -17.09
N ARG A 92 -0.48 5.64 -15.92
CA ARG A 92 0.03 6.15 -14.64
C ARG A 92 1.26 5.39 -14.17
N VAL A 93 2.22 6.14 -13.61
CA VAL A 93 3.23 5.62 -12.70
C VAL A 93 3.07 6.35 -11.38
N ALA A 94 3.09 5.62 -10.27
CA ALA A 94 2.94 6.21 -8.94
C ALA A 94 3.91 5.56 -7.94
N GLY A 95 4.38 6.39 -6.99
CA GLY A 95 5.17 5.96 -5.84
C GLY A 95 4.52 6.43 -4.56
N GLN A 96 4.43 5.55 -3.56
CA GLN A 96 3.69 5.80 -2.33
C GLN A 96 4.42 5.25 -1.11
N PHE A 97 4.21 5.91 0.02
CA PHE A 97 4.69 5.49 1.33
C PHE A 97 3.51 5.42 2.28
N THR A 98 3.44 4.35 3.04
CA THR A 98 2.43 4.16 4.07
C THR A 98 3.01 3.38 5.24
N TYR A 99 2.20 3.27 6.26
CA TYR A 99 2.44 2.48 7.44
C TYR A 99 1.16 1.70 7.70
N VAL A 100 1.26 0.41 7.95
CA VAL A 100 0.12 -0.41 8.35
C VAL A 100 0.35 -0.98 9.74
N ALA A 101 -0.71 -1.20 10.48
CA ALA A 101 -0.66 -1.78 11.81
C ALA A 101 -1.95 -2.56 12.09
N GLY A 102 -1.83 -3.57 12.95
CA GLY A 102 -2.95 -4.33 13.48
C GLY A 102 -2.71 -4.71 14.92
N ARG A 103 -3.78 -4.89 15.69
CA ARG A 103 -3.72 -5.29 17.11
C ARG A 103 -4.93 -6.12 17.46
N ASP A 104 -4.71 -7.29 18.07
CA ASP A 104 -5.78 -8.18 18.50
C ASP A 104 -6.55 -7.64 19.72
N ASN A 105 -5.90 -6.85 20.58
CA ASN A 105 -6.54 -6.31 21.78
C ASN A 105 -7.69 -5.31 21.48
N LEU A 106 -7.74 -4.77 20.26
CA LEU A 106 -8.80 -3.85 19.80
C LEU A 106 -10.06 -4.57 19.32
N ILE A 107 -10.03 -5.91 19.22
CA ILE A 107 -11.17 -6.70 18.78
C ILE A 107 -12.29 -6.59 19.81
N LYS A 108 -13.50 -6.21 19.35
CA LYS A 108 -14.71 -6.24 20.16
C LYS A 108 -15.27 -7.65 20.16
N THR A 109 -15.45 -8.22 21.34
CA THR A 109 -15.86 -9.62 21.52
C THR A 109 -17.37 -9.74 21.52
N ASP A 110 -17.93 -10.38 20.48
CA ASP A 110 -19.33 -10.78 20.40
C ASP A 110 -19.48 -12.32 20.19
N GLY A 111 -18.35 -13.10 20.14
CA GLY A 111 -18.33 -14.54 19.91
C GLY A 111 -17.03 -15.24 20.34
N GLU A 112 -16.98 -16.57 20.26
CA GLU A 112 -15.84 -17.39 20.70
C GLU A 112 -14.59 -17.21 19.81
N ASP A 113 -14.77 -17.10 18.50
CA ASP A 113 -13.65 -16.90 17.55
C ASP A 113 -12.95 -15.55 17.77
N GLU A 114 -13.71 -14.55 18.18
CA GLU A 114 -13.20 -13.20 18.49
C GLU A 114 -12.43 -13.21 19.80
N LEU A 115 -12.92 -13.95 20.81
CA LEU A 115 -12.23 -14.18 22.08
C LEU A 115 -10.88 -14.86 21.85
N TYR A 116 -10.83 -15.83 20.92
CA TYR A 116 -9.59 -16.51 20.57
C TYR A 116 -8.54 -15.53 20.02
N ARG A 117 -8.90 -14.72 19.01
CA ARG A 117 -7.98 -13.71 18.45
C ARG A 117 -7.57 -12.68 19.48
N LYS A 118 -8.50 -12.20 20.31
CA LYS A 118 -8.22 -11.27 21.40
C LYS A 118 -7.26 -11.86 22.44
N SER A 119 -7.43 -13.15 22.80
CA SER A 119 -6.55 -13.84 23.74
C SER A 119 -5.12 -14.00 23.22
N ARG A 120 -4.93 -14.06 21.90
CA ARG A 120 -3.65 -14.15 21.22
C ARG A 120 -2.78 -12.91 21.44
N ASP A 121 -3.38 -11.72 21.63
CA ASP A 121 -2.78 -10.41 21.92
C ASP A 121 -1.58 -10.05 21.02
N LEU A 122 -1.63 -10.49 19.78
CA LEU A 122 -0.60 -10.13 18.82
C LEU A 122 -0.80 -8.69 18.34
N ASP A 123 0.31 -8.04 18.08
CA ASP A 123 0.33 -6.74 17.45
C ASP A 123 1.45 -6.67 16.41
N PHE A 124 1.21 -5.92 15.37
CA PHE A 124 2.24 -5.62 14.38
C PHE A 124 2.16 -4.19 13.89
N ARG A 125 3.27 -3.77 13.32
CA ARG A 125 3.38 -2.58 12.50
C ARG A 125 4.33 -2.84 11.34
N SER A 126 4.09 -2.22 10.20
CA SER A 126 4.96 -2.34 9.03
C SER A 126 5.06 -1.03 8.27
N ASN A 127 6.27 -0.54 8.08
CA ASN A 127 6.55 0.54 7.13
C ASN A 127 6.52 -0.04 5.72
N MET A 128 5.79 0.61 4.82
CA MET A 128 5.62 0.15 3.46
C MET A 128 5.95 1.25 2.46
N TRP A 129 6.60 0.87 1.38
CA TRP A 129 6.67 1.67 0.16
C TRP A 129 6.20 0.85 -1.04
N GLU A 130 5.63 1.53 -2.01
CA GLU A 130 5.05 0.93 -3.20
C GLU A 130 5.39 1.77 -4.43
N VAL A 131 5.71 1.09 -5.54
CA VAL A 131 5.79 1.69 -6.86
C VAL A 131 5.00 0.84 -7.84
N TYR A 132 4.11 1.46 -8.62
CA TYR A 132 3.28 0.75 -9.57
C TYR A 132 3.05 1.51 -10.86
N GLY A 133 2.78 0.76 -11.93
CA GLY A 133 2.23 1.24 -13.18
C GLY A 133 0.77 0.81 -13.31
N ALA A 134 -0.09 1.69 -13.84
CA ALA A 134 -1.51 1.40 -14.02
C ALA A 134 -2.07 2.02 -15.30
N ILE A 135 -3.10 1.39 -15.83
CA ILE A 135 -3.92 1.90 -16.92
C ILE A 135 -5.19 2.47 -16.31
N GLU A 136 -5.47 3.75 -16.60
CA GLU A 136 -6.71 4.44 -16.23
C GLU A 136 -7.65 4.49 -17.42
N ILE A 137 -8.92 4.19 -17.20
CA ILE A 137 -9.96 4.27 -18.21
C ILE A 137 -11.05 5.21 -17.71
N TYR A 138 -11.42 6.17 -18.55
CA TYR A 138 -12.46 7.17 -18.32
C TYR A 138 -13.70 6.84 -19.15
N PRO A 139 -14.67 6.05 -18.63
CA PRO A 139 -15.79 5.52 -19.43
C PRO A 139 -16.66 6.62 -20.03
N THR A 140 -16.87 7.73 -19.31
CA THR A 140 -17.66 8.86 -19.78
C THR A 140 -17.05 9.59 -20.97
N MET A 141 -15.74 9.37 -21.22
CA MET A 141 -15.01 9.95 -22.32
C MET A 141 -14.88 9.01 -23.52
N LEU A 142 -15.14 7.71 -23.35
CA LEU A 142 -14.93 6.68 -24.36
C LEU A 142 -15.85 6.85 -25.59
N PHE A 143 -17.09 7.30 -25.37
CA PHE A 143 -18.12 7.41 -26.40
C PHE A 143 -18.33 8.85 -26.87
N ARG A 144 -17.51 9.82 -26.41
CA ARG A 144 -17.66 11.22 -26.79
C ARG A 144 -16.84 11.56 -28.03
N LYS A 145 -17.45 12.34 -28.92
CA LYS A 145 -16.72 12.96 -30.04
C LYS A 145 -15.87 14.13 -29.51
N TYR A 146 -14.75 14.40 -30.18
CA TYR A 146 -13.73 15.37 -29.78
C TYR A 146 -14.23 16.82 -29.63
N ASP A 147 -15.35 17.17 -30.29
CA ASP A 147 -15.94 18.52 -30.27
C ASP A 147 -16.96 18.72 -29.13
N ASP A 148 -17.30 17.68 -28.39
CA ASP A 148 -18.25 17.76 -27.30
C ASP A 148 -17.63 18.44 -26.05
N TYR A 149 -18.52 19.06 -25.25
CA TYR A 149 -18.15 19.68 -23.97
C TYR A 149 -17.36 18.70 -23.08
N ASP A 150 -16.15 19.10 -22.66
CA ASP A 150 -15.32 18.33 -21.74
C ASP A 150 -15.86 18.45 -20.28
N PRO A 151 -16.45 17.40 -19.70
CA PRO A 151 -17.02 17.47 -18.36
C PRO A 151 -15.92 17.73 -17.34
N ARG A 152 -16.20 18.58 -16.35
CA ARG A 152 -15.28 18.83 -15.25
C ARG A 152 -15.11 17.62 -14.33
N LEU A 153 -16.18 16.81 -14.15
CA LEU A 153 -16.16 15.60 -13.32
C LEU A 153 -16.01 14.37 -14.22
N LYS A 154 -14.98 13.59 -13.95
CA LYS A 154 -14.59 12.42 -14.75
C LYS A 154 -14.42 11.20 -13.85
N PRO A 155 -15.41 10.30 -13.78
CA PRO A 155 -15.20 9.02 -13.13
C PRO A 155 -14.22 8.17 -13.95
N TYR A 156 -13.39 7.38 -13.26
CA TYR A 156 -12.45 6.47 -13.89
C TYR A 156 -12.25 5.21 -13.06
N GLY A 157 -11.88 4.14 -13.74
CA GLY A 157 -11.38 2.93 -13.16
C GLY A 157 -9.93 2.71 -13.57
N PHE A 158 -9.17 1.98 -12.77
CA PHE A 158 -7.80 1.64 -13.11
C PHE A 158 -7.40 0.28 -12.57
N ILE A 159 -6.43 -0.33 -13.26
CA ILE A 159 -5.78 -1.57 -12.86
C ILE A 159 -4.33 -1.53 -13.31
N GLY A 160 -3.45 -2.19 -12.54
CA GLY A 160 -2.04 -2.18 -12.84
C GLY A 160 -1.24 -3.30 -12.21
N GLY A 161 0.06 -3.16 -12.24
CA GLY A 161 1.02 -4.01 -11.57
C GLY A 161 2.06 -3.18 -10.83
N GLY A 162 2.49 -3.67 -9.68
CA GLY A 162 3.46 -2.97 -8.86
C GLY A 162 4.32 -3.89 -8.02
N ILE A 163 5.28 -3.25 -7.38
CA ILE A 163 6.12 -3.85 -6.35
C ILE A 163 5.92 -3.05 -5.06
N PHE A 164 5.88 -3.76 -3.95
CA PHE A 164 5.83 -3.14 -2.63
C PHE A 164 6.83 -3.82 -1.70
N HIS A 165 7.29 -3.06 -0.74
CA HIS A 165 8.16 -3.53 0.33
C HIS A 165 7.48 -3.30 1.66
N PHE A 166 7.60 -4.27 2.56
CA PHE A 166 7.07 -4.23 3.90
C PHE A 166 8.11 -4.81 4.87
N ASN A 167 8.03 -4.44 6.14
CA ASN A 167 8.87 -5.00 7.19
C ASN A 167 8.06 -5.11 8.48
N PRO A 168 7.45 -6.28 8.76
CA PRO A 168 6.63 -6.46 9.94
C PRO A 168 7.48 -6.43 11.21
N GLN A 169 7.01 -5.65 12.18
CA GLN A 169 7.57 -5.56 13.52
C GLN A 169 6.50 -5.90 14.53
N GLY A 170 6.84 -6.74 15.50
CA GLY A 170 6.02 -7.03 16.67
C GLY A 170 6.60 -6.39 17.92
N SER A 171 5.77 -6.10 18.92
CA SER A 171 6.23 -5.47 20.14
C SER A 171 6.32 -6.43 21.32
N LEU A 172 7.19 -6.09 22.27
CA LEU A 172 7.19 -6.61 23.63
C LEU A 172 7.13 -5.44 24.60
N THR A 173 6.32 -5.59 25.65
CA THR A 173 6.25 -4.62 26.74
C THR A 173 7.02 -5.18 27.93
N ASP A 174 7.96 -4.42 28.46
CA ASP A 174 8.72 -4.80 29.65
C ASP A 174 7.91 -4.60 30.94
N GLY A 175 8.48 -5.03 32.09
CA GLY A 175 7.84 -4.87 33.40
C GLY A 175 7.61 -3.41 33.84
N ASN A 176 8.21 -2.45 33.16
CA ASN A 176 8.04 -1.01 33.38
C ASN A 176 7.03 -0.37 32.44
N GLY A 177 6.38 -1.18 31.58
CA GLY A 177 5.42 -0.69 30.58
C GLY A 177 6.06 -0.11 29.31
N VAL A 178 7.38 -0.21 29.14
CA VAL A 178 8.08 0.28 27.95
C VAL A 178 7.92 -0.70 26.79
N LYS A 179 7.41 -0.22 25.68
CA LYS A 179 7.14 -1.00 24.48
C LYS A 179 8.32 -0.95 23.51
N THR A 180 8.92 -2.11 23.21
CA THR A 180 10.04 -2.27 22.28
C THR A 180 9.59 -3.06 21.05
N TRP A 181 9.97 -2.62 19.85
CA TRP A 181 9.60 -3.23 18.59
C TRP A 181 10.75 -4.01 17.97
N TYR A 182 10.46 -5.21 17.49
CA TYR A 182 11.43 -6.15 16.91
C TYR A 182 10.98 -6.55 15.50
N ASP A 183 11.92 -6.63 14.56
CA ASP A 183 11.65 -7.14 13.22
C ASP A 183 11.28 -8.62 13.30
N LEU A 184 10.11 -9.00 12.72
CA LEU A 184 9.56 -10.36 12.89
C LEU A 184 10.19 -11.37 11.95
N LYS A 185 10.55 -10.99 10.72
CA LYS A 185 11.13 -11.91 9.76
C LYS A 185 12.35 -12.68 10.28
N PRO A 186 13.36 -12.05 10.94
CA PRO A 186 14.50 -12.80 11.49
C PRO A 186 14.12 -13.77 12.61
N LEU A 187 13.01 -13.51 13.30
CA LEU A 187 12.54 -14.30 14.44
C LEU A 187 11.82 -15.59 14.02
N ARG A 188 11.45 -15.73 12.72
CA ARG A 188 10.84 -16.94 12.18
C ARG A 188 9.68 -17.46 13.02
N THR A 189 8.76 -16.57 13.41
CA THR A 189 7.74 -16.80 14.42
C THR A 189 6.82 -18.00 14.16
N GLU A 190 6.69 -18.41 12.89
CA GLU A 190 5.96 -19.59 12.43
C GLU A 190 6.86 -20.68 11.83
N GLY A 191 8.19 -20.62 12.09
CA GLY A 191 9.14 -21.61 11.60
C GLY A 191 9.52 -21.44 10.12
N GLN A 192 9.39 -20.23 9.59
CA GLN A 192 9.73 -19.91 8.20
C GLN A 192 11.20 -20.26 7.90
N GLY A 193 11.42 -21.17 6.94
CA GLY A 193 12.75 -21.64 6.56
C GLY A 193 13.44 -22.57 7.57
N MET A 194 12.70 -23.10 8.56
CA MET A 194 13.20 -24.15 9.43
C MET A 194 13.04 -25.53 8.77
N THR A 195 13.98 -26.45 9.01
CA THR A 195 13.95 -27.80 8.42
C THR A 195 12.79 -28.65 8.93
N GLU A 196 12.33 -28.39 10.14
CA GLU A 196 11.21 -29.07 10.78
C GLU A 196 9.86 -28.65 10.15
N TYR A 197 9.84 -27.51 9.44
CA TYR A 197 8.66 -26.97 8.76
C TYR A 197 8.93 -26.71 7.27
N PRO A 198 9.20 -27.75 6.46
CA PRO A 198 9.67 -27.60 5.07
C PRO A 198 8.65 -26.91 4.14
N ASN A 199 7.37 -26.92 4.50
CA ASN A 199 6.30 -26.28 3.73
C ASN A 199 6.14 -24.77 4.05
N ARG A 200 7.04 -24.21 4.88
CA ARG A 200 7.02 -22.80 5.27
C ARG A 200 8.31 -22.09 4.84
N PRO A 201 8.43 -21.73 3.54
CA PRO A 201 9.62 -21.03 3.06
C PRO A 201 9.73 -19.65 3.71
N GLU A 202 10.95 -19.11 3.77
CA GLU A 202 11.13 -17.71 4.16
C GLU A 202 10.45 -16.79 3.16
N TYR A 203 9.62 -15.87 3.65
CA TYR A 203 9.00 -14.86 2.79
C TYR A 203 9.97 -13.73 2.43
N LYS A 204 9.74 -13.13 1.28
CA LYS A 204 10.50 -11.96 0.82
C LYS A 204 9.80 -10.69 1.28
N LEU A 205 10.57 -9.70 1.76
CA LEU A 205 10.03 -8.40 2.18
C LEU A 205 9.60 -7.53 0.99
N THR A 206 10.07 -7.83 -0.22
CA THR A 206 9.65 -7.16 -1.45
C THR A 206 8.85 -8.13 -2.30
N GLN A 207 7.63 -7.76 -2.63
CA GLN A 207 6.63 -8.60 -3.29
C GLN A 207 5.95 -7.84 -4.43
N LEU A 208 5.26 -8.60 -5.29
CA LEU A 208 4.39 -8.04 -6.32
C LEU A 208 3.00 -7.78 -5.76
N ASN A 209 2.30 -6.80 -6.35
CA ASN A 209 0.89 -6.56 -6.10
C ASN A 209 0.15 -6.17 -7.39
N ILE A 210 -1.17 -6.25 -7.33
CA ILE A 210 -2.07 -5.76 -8.37
C ILE A 210 -2.87 -4.61 -7.75
N PRO A 211 -2.45 -3.35 -7.96
CA PRO A 211 -3.24 -2.18 -7.61
C PRO A 211 -4.42 -2.05 -8.58
N MET A 212 -5.61 -1.84 -8.03
CA MET A 212 -6.83 -1.60 -8.80
C MET A 212 -7.78 -0.68 -8.04
N GLY A 213 -8.65 0.01 -8.74
CA GLY A 213 -9.58 0.88 -8.05
C GLY A 213 -10.44 1.73 -8.95
N VAL A 214 -11.15 2.62 -8.29
CA VAL A 214 -12.02 3.61 -8.94
C VAL A 214 -11.77 4.99 -8.35
N GLY A 215 -12.02 6.02 -9.15
CA GLY A 215 -11.84 7.39 -8.69
C GLY A 215 -12.76 8.36 -9.41
N LEU A 216 -12.87 9.52 -8.81
CA LEU A 216 -13.53 10.69 -9.36
C LEU A 216 -12.50 11.79 -9.49
N LYS A 217 -12.28 12.25 -10.72
CA LYS A 217 -11.40 13.37 -11.04
C LYS A 217 -12.22 14.61 -11.35
N TYR A 218 -11.85 15.73 -10.78
CA TYR A 218 -12.48 17.03 -11.01
C TYR A 218 -11.47 18.04 -11.52
N ASP A 219 -11.77 18.66 -12.64
CA ASP A 219 -10.97 19.71 -13.24
C ASP A 219 -11.33 21.08 -12.61
N ILE A 220 -10.52 21.52 -11.64
CA ILE A 220 -10.69 22.86 -11.01
C ILE A 220 -10.44 23.94 -12.06
N SER A 221 -9.39 23.76 -12.85
CA SER A 221 -9.04 24.62 -13.97
C SER A 221 -8.43 23.79 -15.10
N GLU A 222 -8.08 24.45 -16.20
CA GLU A 222 -7.37 23.78 -17.30
C GLU A 222 -6.04 23.15 -16.88
N LYS A 223 -5.39 23.69 -15.84
CA LYS A 223 -4.08 23.25 -15.35
C LYS A 223 -4.15 22.43 -14.07
N VAL A 224 -5.16 22.63 -13.23
CA VAL A 224 -5.24 22.04 -11.90
C VAL A 224 -6.38 21.07 -11.82
N THR A 225 -6.10 19.88 -11.34
CA THR A 225 -7.05 18.80 -11.12
C THR A 225 -7.06 18.40 -9.65
N THR A 226 -8.19 17.92 -9.18
CA THR A 226 -8.32 17.27 -7.88
C THR A 226 -9.14 16.00 -8.04
N GLY A 227 -9.18 15.16 -7.02
CA GLY A 227 -9.98 13.94 -7.08
C GLY A 227 -9.95 13.14 -5.78
N ILE A 228 -10.80 12.14 -5.76
CA ILE A 228 -10.85 11.11 -4.71
C ILE A 228 -10.70 9.75 -5.41
N GLU A 229 -9.92 8.87 -4.81
CA GLU A 229 -9.62 7.55 -5.34
C GLU A 229 -9.73 6.48 -4.25
N LEU A 230 -10.42 5.40 -4.53
CA LEU A 230 -10.37 4.17 -3.76
C LEU A 230 -9.39 3.23 -4.45
N LEU A 231 -8.28 2.94 -3.79
CA LEU A 231 -7.19 2.12 -4.31
C LEU A 231 -7.03 0.88 -3.46
N TYR A 232 -7.36 -0.28 -4.03
CA TYR A 232 -7.19 -1.61 -3.44
C TYR A 232 -5.96 -2.30 -4.02
N ARG A 233 -5.21 -3.03 -3.19
CA ARG A 233 -4.04 -3.82 -3.59
C ARG A 233 -4.26 -5.27 -3.24
N LYS A 234 -4.38 -6.09 -4.27
CA LYS A 234 -4.29 -7.54 -4.13
C LYS A 234 -2.82 -7.92 -4.02
N THR A 235 -2.42 -8.55 -2.93
CA THR A 235 -1.06 -9.06 -2.75
C THR A 235 -1.01 -10.57 -2.98
N PHE A 236 0.20 -11.13 -2.99
CA PHE A 236 0.45 -12.57 -3.15
C PHE A 236 1.20 -13.13 -1.94
N THR A 237 1.08 -12.49 -0.79
CA THR A 237 1.67 -12.90 0.47
C THR A 237 0.66 -12.79 1.60
N ASP A 238 0.80 -13.65 2.59
CA ASP A 238 0.04 -13.69 3.82
C ASP A 238 0.95 -13.38 5.03
N TYR A 239 2.02 -12.61 4.79
CA TYR A 239 3.03 -12.31 5.80
C TYR A 239 3.29 -10.81 5.98
N ILE A 240 2.37 -9.94 5.58
CA ILE A 240 2.51 -8.50 5.82
C ILE A 240 2.45 -8.21 7.33
N ASP A 241 1.72 -9.03 8.09
CA ASP A 241 1.62 -9.00 9.54
C ASP A 241 2.39 -10.12 10.26
N ASP A 242 3.14 -10.98 9.51
CA ASP A 242 3.88 -12.15 10.01
C ASP A 242 2.98 -13.23 10.64
N VAL A 243 1.70 -13.28 10.24
CA VAL A 243 0.73 -14.28 10.73
C VAL A 243 0.03 -14.94 9.55
N SER A 244 0.15 -16.26 9.44
CA SER A 244 -0.39 -17.02 8.31
C SER A 244 -0.89 -18.41 8.71
N THR A 245 -0.10 -19.19 9.45
CA THR A 245 -0.28 -20.62 9.59
C THR A 245 -0.64 -21.06 11.01
N THR A 246 0.22 -21.85 11.62
CA THR A 246 0.01 -22.44 12.95
C THR A 246 1.20 -22.18 13.85
N TYR A 247 0.98 -22.30 15.16
CA TYR A 247 2.05 -22.26 16.15
C TYR A 247 3.05 -23.40 15.94
N ILE A 248 4.31 -23.12 16.27
CA ILE A 248 5.43 -24.08 16.20
C ILE A 248 5.92 -24.45 17.60
N ASP A 249 6.74 -25.48 17.70
CA ASP A 249 7.43 -25.77 18.95
C ASP A 249 8.53 -24.69 19.19
N PRO A 250 8.40 -23.90 20.26
CA PRO A 250 9.35 -22.83 20.57
C PRO A 250 10.76 -23.33 20.94
N ALA A 251 10.93 -24.63 21.16
CA ALA A 251 12.25 -25.25 21.39
C ALA A 251 13.16 -25.12 20.16
N TYR A 252 12.60 -25.06 18.95
CA TYR A 252 13.39 -24.97 17.72
C TYR A 252 14.05 -23.60 17.51
N PHE A 253 13.57 -22.51 18.13
CA PHE A 253 14.16 -21.19 17.94
C PHE A 253 15.66 -21.14 18.27
N GLN A 254 16.09 -21.85 19.30
CA GLN A 254 17.51 -21.89 19.69
C GLN A 254 18.43 -22.54 18.67
N ASN A 255 17.90 -23.33 17.72
CA ASN A 255 18.67 -24.00 16.66
C ASN A 255 18.97 -23.07 15.48
N TYR A 256 18.22 -21.98 15.34
CA TYR A 256 18.23 -21.11 14.15
C TYR A 256 18.67 -19.68 14.43
N MET A 257 18.78 -19.28 15.68
CA MET A 257 19.13 -17.91 16.07
C MET A 257 19.94 -17.86 17.37
N SER A 258 20.43 -16.68 17.71
CA SER A 258 21.16 -16.47 18.98
C SER A 258 20.24 -16.73 20.20
N ALA A 259 20.83 -17.06 21.36
CA ALA A 259 20.06 -17.27 22.58
C ALA A 259 19.21 -16.05 22.98
N ALA A 260 19.71 -14.83 22.71
CA ALA A 260 18.98 -13.59 22.95
C ALA A 260 17.77 -13.43 22.01
N ASP A 261 17.96 -13.67 20.70
CA ASP A 261 16.89 -13.60 19.72
C ASP A 261 15.86 -14.71 19.94
N ALA A 262 16.30 -15.93 20.30
CA ALA A 262 15.41 -17.04 20.63
C ALA A 262 14.51 -16.71 21.85
N ALA A 263 15.05 -16.00 22.85
CA ALA A 263 14.25 -15.56 23.99
C ALA A 263 13.19 -14.51 23.58
N ILE A 264 13.54 -13.59 22.66
CA ILE A 264 12.62 -12.61 22.09
C ILE A 264 11.56 -13.32 21.23
N ALA A 265 12.00 -14.23 20.34
CA ALA A 265 11.10 -14.99 19.46
C ALA A 265 10.05 -15.76 20.25
N ARG A 266 10.43 -16.45 21.33
CA ARG A 266 9.49 -17.16 22.22
C ARG A 266 8.43 -16.23 22.80
N LYS A 267 8.84 -15.06 23.29
CA LYS A 267 7.91 -14.08 23.89
C LYS A 267 6.96 -13.47 22.85
N ILE A 268 7.42 -13.25 21.62
CA ILE A 268 6.58 -12.72 20.53
C ILE A 268 5.66 -13.80 19.96
N HIS A 269 6.17 -15.03 19.88
CA HIS A 269 5.40 -16.18 19.41
C HIS A 269 4.21 -16.47 20.33
N ASP A 270 4.41 -16.34 21.65
CA ASP A 270 3.40 -16.58 22.68
C ASP A 270 3.18 -15.32 23.52
N LYS A 271 2.17 -14.54 23.16
CA LYS A 271 1.66 -13.39 23.93
C LYS A 271 0.32 -13.66 24.57
N VAL A 272 -0.12 -14.92 24.59
CA VAL A 272 -1.46 -15.29 25.04
C VAL A 272 -1.74 -14.80 26.46
N ILE A 273 -2.83 -14.04 26.60
CA ILE A 273 -3.30 -13.57 27.91
C ILE A 273 -4.10 -14.68 28.58
N ALA A 274 -3.56 -15.23 29.68
CA ALA A 274 -4.23 -16.25 30.47
C ALA A 274 -5.58 -15.75 31.01
N GLY A 275 -6.61 -16.60 30.93
CA GLY A 275 -7.92 -16.32 31.53
C GLY A 275 -8.93 -15.57 30.68
N ILE A 276 -8.56 -15.06 29.51
CA ILE A 276 -9.55 -14.47 28.56
C ILE A 276 -10.35 -15.57 27.87
N TYR A 277 -9.71 -16.70 27.59
CA TYR A 277 -10.35 -17.86 26.97
C TYR A 277 -10.16 -19.11 27.85
N PRO A 278 -11.20 -19.89 28.15
CA PRO A 278 -11.11 -21.03 29.06
C PRO A 278 -10.09 -22.11 28.67
N SER A 279 -9.76 -22.21 27.38
CA SER A 279 -8.81 -23.17 26.81
C SER A 279 -7.54 -22.49 26.26
N SER A 280 -7.19 -21.29 26.72
CA SER A 280 -6.09 -20.49 26.18
C SER A 280 -4.73 -21.20 26.19
N GLN A 281 -4.45 -22.01 27.21
CA GLN A 281 -3.20 -22.76 27.28
C GLN A 281 -3.07 -23.87 26.23
N SER A 282 -4.16 -24.48 25.81
CA SER A 282 -4.13 -25.54 24.78
C SER A 282 -4.01 -24.99 23.34
N ARG A 283 -4.16 -23.69 23.14
CA ARG A 283 -4.19 -23.08 21.80
C ARG A 283 -2.86 -22.54 21.31
N ILE A 284 -1.80 -22.63 22.11
CA ILE A 284 -0.42 -22.35 21.72
C ILE A 284 0.40 -23.61 21.48
N GLU A 285 -0.24 -24.78 21.55
CA GLU A 285 0.42 -26.02 21.23
C GLU A 285 0.84 -26.06 19.76
N PRO A 286 2.00 -26.67 19.45
CA PRO A 286 2.46 -26.83 18.07
C PRO A 286 1.37 -27.47 17.19
N GLY A 287 1.09 -26.82 16.04
CA GLY A 287 0.05 -27.25 15.11
C GLY A 287 -1.31 -26.59 15.31
N THR A 288 -1.54 -25.86 16.43
CA THR A 288 -2.79 -25.08 16.58
C THR A 288 -2.76 -23.83 15.71
N GLN A 289 -3.92 -23.38 15.27
CA GLN A 289 -4.09 -22.26 14.35
C GLN A 289 -3.54 -20.95 14.95
N ARG A 290 -2.65 -20.25 14.23
CA ARG A 290 -2.18 -18.91 14.56
C ARG A 290 -2.76 -17.87 13.58
N GLY A 291 -2.81 -18.18 12.29
CA GLY A 291 -3.38 -17.38 11.21
C GLY A 291 -4.30 -18.19 10.30
N ASN A 292 -4.62 -17.63 9.14
CA ASN A 292 -5.44 -18.27 8.11
C ASN A 292 -4.73 -18.28 6.75
N ALA A 293 -3.91 -19.29 6.51
CA ALA A 293 -3.11 -19.46 5.29
C ALA A 293 -3.90 -19.52 3.96
N THR A 294 -5.24 -19.53 4.01
CA THR A 294 -6.06 -19.59 2.78
C THR A 294 -6.27 -18.25 2.12
N ASN A 295 -6.06 -17.15 2.84
CA ASN A 295 -6.32 -15.80 2.37
C ASN A 295 -5.03 -14.97 2.43
N ASN A 296 -4.61 -14.44 1.29
CA ASN A 296 -3.50 -13.51 1.28
C ASN A 296 -3.92 -12.15 1.87
N ASP A 297 -2.97 -11.50 2.50
CA ASP A 297 -3.13 -10.13 2.99
C ASP A 297 -3.45 -9.14 1.86
N ALA A 298 -4.21 -8.13 2.18
CA ALA A 298 -4.53 -7.04 1.28
C ALA A 298 -4.53 -5.71 2.03
N TYR A 299 -4.50 -4.61 1.31
CA TYR A 299 -4.71 -3.29 1.90
C TYR A 299 -5.37 -2.35 0.91
N PHE A 300 -6.11 -1.38 1.42
CA PHE A 300 -6.72 -0.37 0.57
C PHE A 300 -6.59 1.02 1.17
N SER A 301 -6.73 2.02 0.32
CA SER A 301 -6.61 3.42 0.71
C SER A 301 -7.72 4.24 0.06
N VAL A 302 -8.19 5.24 0.79
CA VAL A 302 -9.05 6.30 0.25
C VAL A 302 -8.19 7.54 0.11
N LEU A 303 -7.90 7.97 -1.11
CA LEU A 303 -6.90 8.99 -1.39
C LEU A 303 -7.55 10.25 -1.95
N ALA A 304 -7.22 11.39 -1.37
CA ALA A 304 -7.38 12.68 -2.02
C ALA A 304 -6.18 12.90 -2.95
N LYS A 305 -6.45 13.42 -4.15
CA LYS A 305 -5.44 13.69 -5.20
C LYS A 305 -5.46 15.15 -5.58
N ILE A 306 -4.29 15.71 -5.86
CA ILE A 306 -4.13 17.01 -6.50
C ILE A 306 -3.08 16.88 -7.60
N GLY A 307 -3.40 17.37 -8.80
CA GLY A 307 -2.53 17.24 -9.97
C GLY A 307 -2.40 18.56 -10.73
N ILE A 308 -1.29 18.67 -11.43
CA ILE A 308 -1.00 19.78 -12.34
C ILE A 308 -0.73 19.21 -13.73
N ARG A 309 -1.44 19.70 -14.74
CA ARG A 309 -1.22 19.36 -16.15
C ARG A 309 -0.04 20.13 -16.68
N LEU A 310 0.94 19.41 -17.20
CA LEU A 310 2.15 19.95 -17.81
C LEU A 310 1.94 20.13 -19.32
N GLY A 311 2.53 21.18 -19.89
CA GLY A 311 2.50 21.42 -21.34
C GLY A 311 1.12 21.86 -21.91
N TYR A 312 0.20 22.24 -21.04
CA TYR A 312 -1.13 22.70 -21.45
C TYR A 312 -1.06 24.11 -22.04
N THR A 313 -1.51 24.27 -23.29
CA THR A 313 -1.71 25.59 -23.90
C THR A 313 -3.08 26.14 -23.46
N SER A 314 -3.08 27.31 -22.86
CA SER A 314 -4.29 28.01 -22.38
C SER A 314 -5.32 28.20 -23.53
N ASN A 315 -6.60 28.31 -23.16
CA ASN A 315 -7.63 28.67 -24.15
C ASN A 315 -7.40 30.05 -24.79
N GLU A 316 -6.68 30.93 -24.08
CA GLU A 316 -6.22 32.22 -24.66
C GLU A 316 -5.21 31.99 -25.78
N ASP A 317 -4.24 31.07 -25.60
CA ASP A 317 -3.31 30.67 -26.66
C ASP A 317 -4.02 30.05 -27.86
N LYS A 318 -5.08 29.28 -27.61
CA LYS A 318 -5.92 28.70 -28.69
C LYS A 318 -6.71 29.78 -29.41
N ARG A 319 -7.24 30.79 -28.70
CA ARG A 319 -7.90 31.96 -29.27
C ARG A 319 -6.93 32.80 -30.12
N MET A 320 -5.74 33.09 -29.59
CA MET A 320 -4.71 33.84 -30.31
C MET A 320 -4.26 33.09 -31.57
N ARG A 321 -4.06 31.78 -31.50
CA ARG A 321 -3.73 30.98 -32.70
C ARG A 321 -4.87 30.90 -33.73
N LYS A 322 -6.14 30.98 -33.31
CA LYS A 322 -7.27 31.10 -34.21
C LYS A 322 -7.34 32.48 -34.86
N GLN A 323 -7.00 33.53 -34.14
CA GLN A 323 -6.96 34.92 -34.65
C GLN A 323 -5.80 35.20 -35.60
N THR A 324 -4.69 34.47 -35.50
CA THR A 324 -3.53 34.59 -36.40
C THR A 324 -3.60 33.72 -37.64
N ARG A 325 -4.65 32.87 -37.83
CA ARG A 325 -4.91 32.19 -39.11
C ARG A 325 -5.45 33.25 -40.09
N CYS A 326 -4.68 33.55 -41.14
CA CYS A 326 -5.14 34.39 -42.23
C CYS A 326 -6.50 33.93 -42.73
N PRO A 327 -7.48 34.82 -42.93
CA PRO A 327 -8.74 34.43 -43.57
C PRO A 327 -8.42 33.96 -44.99
N HIS A 328 -8.85 32.75 -45.31
CA HIS A 328 -8.90 32.28 -46.71
C HIS A 328 -9.99 33.10 -47.40
N PHE A 329 -9.59 34.04 -48.23
CA PHE A 329 -10.51 34.63 -49.19
C PHE A 329 -10.69 33.63 -50.34
N TYR A 330 -11.92 33.21 -50.58
CA TYR A 330 -12.31 32.51 -51.78
C TYR A 330 -12.66 33.53 -52.89
#